data_8f284bdc117930da09c0384e5fa55537
#
_entry.id   8f284bdc117930da09c0384e5fa55537
#
_cell.length_a   1.000
_cell.length_b   1.000
_cell.length_c   1.000
_cell.angle_alpha   90.00
_cell.angle_beta   90.00
_cell.angle_gamma   90.00
#
_symmetry.space_group_name_H-M   'P 1'
#
loop_
_entity.id
_entity.type
_entity.pdbx_description
1 polymer ?
#
loop_
_entity_poly.entity_id
_entity_poly.type
_entity_poly.pdbx_seq_one_letter_code
_entity_poly.pdbx_strand_id
1 'polypeptide(L)'
;MTGHGISGGALSVVNAVSTGFGVAYGISLSTKAEVRESDTVSLKINGVSADSFFAEAIFFRFRESTGSELSGAEISVVSEIPQSVGLKSSSAAANAIILALADEVGLHLSYTDILRMGCIASLDAGVSITGAYDDAAACLFGGAVFTDNHGMKMLKRVSLPDHLAAVIVIPSSGKALSTSFPKERLDAVISRSIFDAAYDGDIYGAICRNGELVSEALGINDTVSAAAMSCGAAASGMSGTGPAVGILVEKSVLNEFLSAFRPQVSAKSTILCCDVRNGML
;
A
#
# COMPACT_ATOMS: atom_id res chain seq x y z
N MET A 1 5.60 23.44 17.95
CA MET A 1 6.39 22.17 18.01
C MET A 1 6.42 21.61 16.60
N THR A 2 7.27 20.64 16.25
CA THR A 2 7.20 19.99 14.93
C THR A 2 6.89 18.53 15.19
N GLY A 3 5.73 18.08 14.75
CA GLY A 3 5.34 16.69 14.89
C GLY A 3 5.89 15.82 13.76
N HIS A 4 6.21 14.57 14.08
CA HIS A 4 6.83 13.61 13.17
C HIS A 4 6.03 12.30 13.10
N GLY A 5 5.96 11.74 11.91
CA GLY A 5 5.32 10.44 11.69
C GLY A 5 5.99 9.65 10.57
N ILE A 6 5.97 8.34 10.69
CA ILE A 6 6.56 7.44 9.69
C ILE A 6 5.63 6.24 9.45
N SER A 7 5.55 5.80 8.20
CA SER A 7 4.84 4.59 7.81
C SER A 7 5.54 3.92 6.63
N GLY A 8 5.48 2.59 6.56
CA GLY A 8 6.04 1.85 5.45
C GLY A 8 5.11 1.76 4.24
N GLY A 9 5.63 1.26 3.13
CA GLY A 9 4.84 0.82 1.99
C GLY A 9 4.29 -0.59 2.14
N ALA A 10 3.44 -0.98 1.19
CA ALA A 10 2.90 -2.33 1.14
C ALA A 10 2.64 -2.81 -0.29
N LEU A 11 2.50 -4.11 -0.46
CA LEU A 11 2.10 -4.80 -1.69
C LEU A 11 0.89 -5.68 -1.43
N SER A 12 0.03 -5.85 -2.42
CA SER A 12 -1.17 -6.69 -2.29
C SER A 12 -0.84 -8.17 -2.34
N VAL A 13 -1.57 -8.94 -1.53
CA VAL A 13 -1.74 -10.39 -1.65
C VAL A 13 -3.09 -10.68 -2.28
N VAL A 14 -4.16 -10.06 -1.76
CA VAL A 14 -5.54 -10.20 -2.25
C VAL A 14 -6.18 -8.82 -2.33
N ASN A 15 -6.77 -8.49 -3.48
CA ASN A 15 -7.45 -7.22 -3.70
C ASN A 15 -8.84 -7.23 -3.04
N ALA A 16 -9.14 -6.23 -2.21
CA ALA A 16 -10.41 -6.12 -1.49
C ALA A 16 -11.58 -5.58 -2.31
N VAL A 17 -11.36 -5.12 -3.55
CA VAL A 17 -12.34 -4.31 -4.31
C VAL A 17 -13.66 -5.04 -4.57
N SER A 18 -13.63 -6.36 -4.80
CA SER A 18 -14.84 -7.13 -5.12
C SER A 18 -15.58 -7.66 -3.89
N THR A 19 -14.86 -7.95 -2.80
CA THR A 19 -15.43 -8.66 -1.64
C THR A 19 -15.41 -7.83 -0.36
N GLY A 20 -14.62 -6.76 -0.29
CA GLY A 20 -14.28 -6.06 0.94
C GLY A 20 -13.22 -6.78 1.79
N PHE A 21 -12.88 -8.04 1.49
CA PHE A 21 -11.82 -8.77 2.19
C PHE A 21 -10.50 -8.61 1.44
N GLY A 22 -9.49 -8.04 2.11
CA GLY A 22 -8.19 -7.74 1.53
C GLY A 22 -7.03 -8.30 2.33
N VAL A 23 -5.91 -8.50 1.63
CA VAL A 23 -4.64 -8.88 2.25
C VAL A 23 -3.52 -8.10 1.59
N ALA A 24 -2.72 -7.41 2.39
CA ALA A 24 -1.52 -6.74 1.93
C ALA A 24 -0.34 -7.06 2.86
N TYR A 25 0.89 -6.97 2.36
CA TYR A 25 2.08 -7.16 3.17
C TYR A 25 3.02 -5.95 3.11
N GLY A 26 3.67 -5.67 4.26
CA GLY A 26 4.56 -4.53 4.40
C GLY A 26 5.90 -4.71 3.69
N ILE A 27 6.42 -3.61 3.18
CA ILE A 27 7.77 -3.50 2.59
C ILE A 27 8.57 -2.39 3.27
N SER A 28 9.90 -2.40 3.12
CA SER A 28 10.81 -1.48 3.83
C SER A 28 10.87 -0.06 3.22
N LEU A 29 10.29 0.18 2.04
CA LEU A 29 10.14 1.55 1.54
C LEU A 29 9.26 2.35 2.48
N SER A 30 9.61 3.60 2.77
CA SER A 30 8.98 4.41 3.81
C SER A 30 8.48 5.75 3.31
N THR A 31 7.54 6.31 4.07
CA THR A 31 7.05 7.68 3.96
C THR A 31 7.17 8.33 5.33
N LYS A 32 7.79 9.50 5.40
CA LYS A 32 7.92 10.34 6.59
C LYS A 32 7.11 11.61 6.42
N ALA A 33 6.44 12.05 7.46
CA ALA A 33 5.74 13.32 7.51
C ALA A 33 6.25 14.18 8.66
N GLU A 34 6.38 15.46 8.39
CA GLU A 34 6.57 16.51 9.38
C GLU A 34 5.37 17.44 9.32
N VAL A 35 4.86 17.83 10.49
CA VAL A 35 3.71 18.72 10.61
C VAL A 35 4.07 19.87 11.54
N ARG A 36 3.67 21.08 11.16
CA ARG A 36 3.71 22.28 12.00
C ARG A 36 2.35 22.97 11.97
N GLU A 37 1.92 23.47 13.09
CA GLU A 37 0.73 24.31 13.15
C GLU A 37 0.83 25.52 12.21
N SER A 38 -0.28 25.85 11.56
CA SER A 38 -0.41 26.95 10.61
C SER A 38 -1.86 27.44 10.58
N ASP A 39 -2.14 28.57 9.93
CA ASP A 39 -3.50 29.07 9.73
C ASP A 39 -4.28 28.31 8.64
N THR A 40 -3.59 27.63 7.73
CA THR A 40 -4.19 26.90 6.61
C THR A 40 -3.49 25.55 6.42
N VAL A 41 -4.17 24.60 5.75
CA VAL A 41 -3.54 23.34 5.38
C VAL A 41 -2.74 23.53 4.09
N SER A 42 -1.49 23.10 4.10
CA SER A 42 -0.62 23.06 2.92
C SER A 42 0.18 21.77 2.88
N LEU A 43 0.52 21.30 1.66
CA LEU A 43 1.23 20.06 1.44
C LEU A 43 2.45 20.26 0.54
N LYS A 44 3.59 19.72 0.98
CA LYS A 44 4.78 19.52 0.14
C LYS A 44 5.11 18.03 0.10
N ILE A 45 5.42 17.51 -1.08
CA ILE A 45 5.87 16.13 -1.28
C ILE A 45 7.26 16.16 -1.92
N ASN A 46 8.25 15.56 -1.27
CA ASN A 46 9.65 15.57 -1.70
C ASN A 46 10.17 17.00 -2.03
N GLY A 47 9.78 17.97 -1.21
CA GLY A 47 10.16 19.37 -1.34
C GLY A 47 9.37 20.19 -2.38
N VAL A 48 8.45 19.57 -3.11
CA VAL A 48 7.61 20.24 -4.12
C VAL A 48 6.20 20.45 -3.59
N SER A 49 5.64 21.66 -3.75
CA SER A 49 4.24 21.94 -3.41
C SER A 49 3.30 21.05 -4.21
N ALA A 50 2.34 20.45 -3.50
CA ALA A 50 1.37 19.51 -4.05
C ALA A 50 -0.05 19.97 -3.74
N ASP A 51 -1.03 19.40 -4.43
CA ASP A 51 -2.44 19.57 -4.12
C ASP A 51 -2.71 19.08 -2.69
N SER A 52 -3.38 19.90 -1.89
CA SER A 52 -3.62 19.66 -0.46
C SER A 52 -4.93 18.92 -0.16
N PHE A 53 -5.77 18.67 -1.16
CA PHE A 53 -7.13 18.14 -0.96
C PHE A 53 -7.17 16.87 -0.10
N PHE A 54 -6.27 15.91 -0.36
CA PHE A 54 -6.19 14.69 0.45
C PHE A 54 -5.65 14.98 1.86
N ALA A 55 -4.67 15.88 1.99
CA ALA A 55 -4.14 16.28 3.29
C ALA A 55 -5.17 17.06 4.12
N GLU A 56 -6.01 17.88 3.47
CA GLU A 56 -7.15 18.57 4.10
C GLU A 56 -8.19 17.57 4.61
N ALA A 57 -8.51 16.52 3.83
CA ALA A 57 -9.41 15.47 4.28
C ALA A 57 -8.86 14.74 5.52
N ILE A 58 -7.57 14.42 5.55
CA ILE A 58 -6.90 13.82 6.71
C ILE A 58 -6.95 14.76 7.91
N PHE A 59 -6.60 16.03 7.73
CA PHE A 59 -6.60 17.05 8.76
C PHE A 59 -8.00 17.25 9.37
N PHE A 60 -9.03 17.33 8.52
CA PHE A 60 -10.42 17.44 8.95
C PHE A 60 -10.85 16.24 9.80
N ARG A 61 -10.56 15.01 9.35
CA ARG A 61 -10.89 13.79 10.09
C ARG A 61 -10.11 13.68 11.40
N PHE A 62 -8.86 14.12 11.42
CA PHE A 62 -8.07 14.20 12.64
C PHE A 62 -8.74 15.13 13.66
N ARG A 63 -9.09 16.38 13.28
CA ARG A 63 -9.75 17.33 14.15
C ARG A 63 -11.10 16.83 14.66
N GLU A 64 -11.93 16.30 13.76
CA GLU A 64 -13.24 15.76 14.12
C GLU A 64 -13.13 14.61 15.14
N SER A 65 -12.16 13.72 14.97
CA SER A 65 -12.01 12.53 15.82
C SER A 65 -11.35 12.82 17.15
N THR A 66 -10.50 13.84 17.23
CA THR A 66 -9.67 14.14 18.41
C THR A 66 -10.10 15.37 19.20
N GLY A 67 -10.96 16.23 18.60
CA GLY A 67 -11.28 17.53 19.15
C GLY A 67 -10.12 18.54 19.13
N SER A 68 -9.09 18.29 18.30
CA SER A 68 -7.94 19.19 18.17
C SER A 68 -8.36 20.59 17.73
N GLU A 69 -7.79 21.62 18.35
CA GLU A 69 -8.07 23.04 18.05
C GLU A 69 -7.15 23.63 16.97
N LEU A 70 -6.26 22.83 16.34
CA LEU A 70 -5.41 23.29 15.24
C LEU A 70 -6.24 24.01 14.17
N SER A 71 -5.85 25.21 13.77
CA SER A 71 -6.51 25.98 12.71
C SER A 71 -6.15 25.46 11.31
N GLY A 72 -4.91 25.02 11.12
CA GLY A 72 -4.36 24.44 9.91
C GLY A 72 -3.03 23.75 10.20
N ALA A 73 -2.37 23.26 9.15
CA ALA A 73 -1.10 22.57 9.26
C ALA A 73 -0.24 22.75 7.99
N GLU A 74 1.03 23.09 8.16
CA GLU A 74 2.03 22.92 7.12
C GLU A 74 2.56 21.49 7.18
N ILE A 75 2.29 20.70 6.13
CA ILE A 75 2.60 19.27 6.03
C ILE A 75 3.71 19.07 5.01
N SER A 76 4.80 18.47 5.43
CA SER A 76 5.91 18.07 4.55
C SER A 76 6.06 16.56 4.57
N VAL A 77 5.94 15.94 3.39
CA VAL A 77 6.05 14.49 3.21
C VAL A 77 7.29 14.17 2.38
N VAL A 78 8.13 13.28 2.89
CA VAL A 78 9.26 12.69 2.16
C VAL A 78 8.96 11.19 1.98
N SER A 79 8.85 10.73 0.73
CA SER A 79 8.46 9.37 0.42
C SER A 79 9.42 8.70 -0.55
N GLU A 80 9.86 7.49 -0.19
CA GLU A 80 10.57 6.56 -1.07
C GLU A 80 9.60 5.74 -1.94
N ILE A 81 8.30 5.79 -1.62
CA ILE A 81 7.27 4.98 -2.26
C ILE A 81 6.79 5.68 -3.53
N PRO A 82 6.99 5.11 -4.73
CA PRO A 82 6.46 5.64 -5.97
C PRO A 82 4.94 5.83 -5.92
N GLN A 83 4.47 6.98 -6.38
CA GLN A 83 3.06 7.34 -6.33
C GLN A 83 2.27 6.75 -7.50
N SER A 84 1.00 6.45 -7.27
CA SER A 84 0.03 6.04 -8.28
C SER A 84 0.45 4.83 -9.12
N VAL A 85 1.10 3.84 -8.50
CA VAL A 85 1.54 2.61 -9.16
C VAL A 85 1.14 1.33 -8.42
N GLY A 86 0.32 1.42 -7.37
CA GLY A 86 -0.14 0.25 -6.61
C GLY A 86 0.72 -0.10 -5.39
N LEU A 87 1.63 0.78 -4.95
CA LEU A 87 2.54 0.57 -3.81
C LEU A 87 2.02 1.19 -2.50
N LYS A 88 0.74 1.53 -2.44
CA LYS A 88 0.03 2.02 -1.24
C LYS A 88 0.57 3.35 -0.70
N SER A 89 1.10 4.20 -1.58
CA SER A 89 1.68 5.50 -1.18
C SER A 89 0.68 6.42 -0.48
N SER A 90 -0.60 6.41 -0.86
CA SER A 90 -1.65 7.19 -0.19
C SER A 90 -1.90 6.72 1.24
N SER A 91 -1.98 5.39 1.47
CA SER A 91 -2.17 4.81 2.80
C SER A 91 -0.96 5.08 3.70
N ALA A 92 0.26 4.96 3.17
CA ALA A 92 1.48 5.29 3.89
C ALA A 92 1.53 6.77 4.27
N ALA A 93 1.16 7.67 3.34
CA ALA A 93 1.11 9.10 3.59
C ALA A 93 0.05 9.45 4.65
N ALA A 94 -1.17 8.88 4.55
CA ALA A 94 -2.21 9.11 5.55
C ALA A 94 -1.77 8.71 6.96
N ASN A 95 -1.21 7.49 7.11
CA ASN A 95 -0.69 7.03 8.41
C ASN A 95 0.39 7.97 8.94
N ALA A 96 1.38 8.35 8.11
CA ALA A 96 2.48 9.22 8.52
C ALA A 96 1.99 10.62 8.91
N ILE A 97 1.05 11.20 8.15
CA ILE A 97 0.47 12.52 8.45
C ILE A 97 -0.32 12.49 9.76
N ILE A 98 -1.16 11.47 9.98
CA ILE A 98 -1.96 11.35 11.22
C ILE A 98 -1.05 11.18 12.44
N LEU A 99 -0.01 10.36 12.32
CA LEU A 99 1.00 10.21 13.38
C LEU A 99 1.70 11.53 13.68
N ALA A 100 2.08 12.30 12.64
CA ALA A 100 2.74 13.59 12.79
C ALA A 100 1.79 14.65 13.39
N LEU A 101 0.50 14.66 13.01
CA LEU A 101 -0.51 15.53 13.63
C LEU A 101 -0.68 15.21 15.11
N ALA A 102 -0.73 13.94 15.47
CA ALA A 102 -0.86 13.50 16.85
C ALA A 102 0.38 13.91 17.68
N ASP A 103 1.58 13.75 17.13
CA ASP A 103 2.84 14.14 17.75
C ASP A 103 2.92 15.67 17.94
N GLU A 104 2.50 16.48 16.93
CA GLU A 104 2.47 17.95 17.01
C GLU A 104 1.65 18.46 18.20
N VAL A 105 0.50 17.80 18.48
CA VAL A 105 -0.40 18.21 19.59
C VAL A 105 -0.22 17.38 20.86
N GLY A 106 0.77 16.50 20.92
CA GLY A 106 1.08 15.66 22.08
C GLY A 106 -0.02 14.62 22.40
N LEU A 107 -0.76 14.12 21.40
CA LEU A 107 -1.81 13.12 21.57
C LEU A 107 -1.28 11.70 21.33
N HIS A 108 -1.72 10.77 22.15
CA HIS A 108 -1.52 9.35 21.95
C HIS A 108 -2.80 8.72 21.36
N LEU A 109 -2.75 8.32 20.10
CA LEU A 109 -3.85 7.69 19.40
C LEU A 109 -3.73 6.16 19.42
N SER A 110 -4.85 5.47 19.46
CA SER A 110 -4.85 4.04 19.17
C SER A 110 -4.55 3.79 17.68
N TYR A 111 -3.87 2.70 17.38
CA TYR A 111 -3.62 2.33 15.96
C TYR A 111 -4.91 2.14 15.17
N THR A 112 -5.97 1.68 15.82
CA THR A 112 -7.29 1.55 15.19
C THR A 112 -7.85 2.91 14.77
N ASP A 113 -7.68 3.94 15.60
CA ASP A 113 -8.14 5.30 15.27
C ASP A 113 -7.32 5.91 14.14
N ILE A 114 -6.00 5.72 14.15
CA ILE A 114 -5.11 6.14 13.05
C ILE A 114 -5.58 5.55 11.72
N LEU A 115 -5.77 4.23 11.68
CA LEU A 115 -6.20 3.52 10.47
C LEU A 115 -7.58 3.98 10.01
N ARG A 116 -8.55 4.11 10.93
CA ARG A 116 -9.92 4.55 10.59
C ARG A 116 -9.95 5.96 10.04
N MET A 117 -9.26 6.91 10.67
CA MET A 117 -9.17 8.29 10.18
C MET A 117 -8.59 8.32 8.75
N GLY A 118 -7.48 7.62 8.50
CA GLY A 118 -6.85 7.55 7.19
C GLY A 118 -7.74 6.91 6.11
N CYS A 119 -8.45 5.83 6.47
CA CYS A 119 -9.37 5.16 5.54
C CYS A 119 -10.59 6.03 5.21
N ILE A 120 -11.19 6.69 6.21
CA ILE A 120 -12.33 7.59 5.98
C ILE A 120 -11.89 8.79 5.14
N ALA A 121 -10.75 9.42 5.45
CA ALA A 121 -10.20 10.50 4.65
C ALA A 121 -9.92 10.08 3.20
N SER A 122 -9.50 8.83 2.98
CA SER A 122 -9.27 8.27 1.64
C SER A 122 -10.56 8.08 0.84
N LEU A 123 -11.67 7.73 1.51
CA LEU A 123 -13.00 7.67 0.90
C LEU A 123 -13.51 9.07 0.57
N ASP A 124 -13.42 10.02 1.50
CA ASP A 124 -13.88 11.40 1.35
C ASP A 124 -13.16 12.12 0.20
N ALA A 125 -11.87 11.89 0.07
CA ALA A 125 -11.04 12.44 -0.99
C ALA A 125 -11.15 11.67 -2.33
N GLY A 126 -11.89 10.55 -2.38
CA GLY A 126 -12.04 9.75 -3.59
C GLY A 126 -10.74 9.07 -4.06
N VAL A 127 -9.75 8.91 -3.18
CA VAL A 127 -8.47 8.25 -3.51
C VAL A 127 -8.52 6.73 -3.30
N SER A 128 -9.59 6.22 -2.71
CA SER A 128 -9.84 4.79 -2.51
C SER A 128 -11.29 4.42 -2.77
N ILE A 129 -11.54 3.18 -3.23
CA ILE A 129 -12.87 2.61 -3.44
C ILE A 129 -13.42 2.00 -2.15
N THR A 130 -12.56 1.36 -1.33
CA THR A 130 -12.93 0.57 -0.15
C THR A 130 -12.43 1.17 1.16
N GLY A 131 -11.81 2.35 1.13
CA GLY A 131 -11.05 2.90 2.25
C GLY A 131 -9.67 2.26 2.41
N ALA A 132 -9.40 1.12 1.76
CA ALA A 132 -8.11 0.43 1.71
C ALA A 132 -7.53 0.14 3.11
N TYR A 133 -8.35 -0.42 4.01
CA TYR A 133 -7.94 -0.70 5.38
C TYR A 133 -6.81 -1.74 5.45
N ASP A 134 -6.80 -2.72 4.54
CA ASP A 134 -5.71 -3.69 4.35
C ASP A 134 -4.39 -2.99 4.02
N ASP A 135 -4.42 -2.06 3.08
CA ASP A 135 -3.26 -1.28 2.66
C ASP A 135 -2.71 -0.44 3.82
N ALA A 136 -3.60 0.31 4.51
CA ALA A 136 -3.23 1.15 5.64
C ALA A 136 -2.65 0.32 6.80
N ALA A 137 -3.28 -0.82 7.13
CA ALA A 137 -2.81 -1.70 8.19
C ALA A 137 -1.45 -2.36 7.86
N ALA A 138 -1.24 -2.82 6.62
CA ALA A 138 0.05 -3.37 6.19
C ALA A 138 1.15 -2.29 6.17
N CYS A 139 0.82 -1.06 5.74
CA CYS A 139 1.72 0.09 5.79
C CYS A 139 2.13 0.44 7.22
N LEU A 140 1.23 0.34 8.18
CA LEU A 140 1.51 0.67 9.58
C LEU A 140 2.26 -0.45 10.29
N PHE A 141 1.71 -1.66 10.27
CA PHE A 141 2.20 -2.76 11.10
C PHE A 141 3.26 -3.65 10.44
N GLY A 142 3.31 -3.73 9.11
CA GLY A 142 4.08 -4.75 8.41
C GLY A 142 3.52 -6.17 8.61
N GLY A 143 4.20 -7.16 8.03
CA GLY A 143 3.71 -8.52 7.87
C GLY A 143 2.58 -8.59 6.85
N ALA A 144 1.99 -9.75 6.64
CA ALA A 144 0.78 -9.92 5.85
C ALA A 144 -0.43 -9.70 6.76
N VAL A 145 -1.24 -8.69 6.44
CA VAL A 145 -2.41 -8.25 7.22
C VAL A 145 -3.68 -8.60 6.48
N PHE A 146 -4.56 -9.34 7.12
CA PHE A 146 -5.86 -9.79 6.62
C PHE A 146 -6.95 -8.92 7.20
N THR A 147 -7.83 -8.35 6.37
CA THR A 147 -8.82 -7.37 6.82
C THR A 147 -10.20 -7.62 6.24
N ASP A 148 -11.20 -7.15 6.98
CA ASP A 148 -12.50 -6.77 6.48
C ASP A 148 -12.51 -5.24 6.34
N ASN A 149 -12.42 -4.74 5.10
CA ASN A 149 -12.38 -3.30 4.82
C ASN A 149 -13.72 -2.62 5.08
N HIS A 150 -14.84 -3.30 4.87
CA HIS A 150 -16.17 -2.74 5.15
C HIS A 150 -16.38 -2.53 6.66
N GLY A 151 -15.93 -3.49 7.46
CA GLY A 151 -15.96 -3.39 8.93
C GLY A 151 -14.79 -2.59 9.50
N MET A 152 -13.83 -2.14 8.69
CA MET A 152 -12.58 -1.52 9.12
C MET A 152 -11.91 -2.32 10.25
N LYS A 153 -11.74 -3.62 10.01
CA LYS A 153 -11.28 -4.56 11.02
C LYS A 153 -10.12 -5.41 10.51
N MET A 154 -9.07 -5.48 11.31
CA MET A 154 -8.00 -6.45 11.12
C MET A 154 -8.47 -7.81 11.67
N LEU A 155 -8.42 -8.85 10.82
CA LEU A 155 -8.83 -10.22 11.15
C LEU A 155 -7.65 -11.07 11.63
N LYS A 156 -6.50 -10.93 10.96
CA LYS A 156 -5.29 -11.71 11.22
C LYS A 156 -4.07 -10.93 10.74
N ARG A 157 -2.94 -11.14 11.38
CA ARG A 157 -1.64 -10.69 10.91
C ARG A 157 -0.64 -11.82 11.08
N VAL A 158 0.19 -12.05 10.07
CA VAL A 158 1.27 -13.04 10.10
C VAL A 158 2.57 -12.43 9.60
N SER A 159 3.69 -12.84 10.15
CA SER A 159 5.00 -12.46 9.62
C SER A 159 5.30 -13.25 8.36
N LEU A 160 5.86 -12.59 7.35
CA LEU A 160 6.48 -13.26 6.22
C LEU A 160 7.93 -13.61 6.58
N PRO A 161 8.51 -14.64 5.95
CA PRO A 161 9.91 -15.01 6.20
C PRO A 161 10.88 -13.85 5.95
N ASP A 162 11.78 -13.58 6.90
CA ASP A 162 12.75 -12.47 6.82
C ASP A 162 13.84 -12.69 5.74
N HIS A 163 13.96 -13.93 5.24
CA HIS A 163 14.86 -14.25 4.13
C HIS A 163 14.31 -13.88 2.75
N LEU A 164 13.09 -13.33 2.68
CA LEU A 164 12.50 -12.84 1.44
C LEU A 164 12.86 -11.38 1.18
N ALA A 165 13.12 -11.08 -0.10
CA ALA A 165 13.15 -9.74 -0.65
C ALA A 165 11.91 -9.50 -1.51
N ALA A 166 11.46 -8.26 -1.56
CA ALA A 166 10.46 -7.81 -2.52
C ALA A 166 11.15 -7.12 -3.70
N VAL A 167 10.96 -7.67 -4.90
CA VAL A 167 11.34 -7.04 -6.16
C VAL A 167 10.09 -6.46 -6.78
N ILE A 168 10.14 -5.19 -7.16
CA ILE A 168 8.98 -4.44 -7.66
C ILE A 168 9.29 -3.97 -9.06
N VAL A 169 8.44 -4.32 -10.01
CA VAL A 169 8.54 -3.85 -11.39
C VAL A 169 7.45 -2.82 -11.64
N ILE A 170 7.85 -1.62 -12.03
CA ILE A 170 6.95 -0.53 -12.42
C ILE A 170 7.09 -0.31 -13.92
N PRO A 171 6.09 -0.67 -14.73
CA PRO A 171 6.10 -0.42 -16.17
C PRO A 171 6.19 1.08 -16.46
N SER A 172 6.87 1.46 -17.54
CA SER A 172 7.01 2.86 -17.97
C SER A 172 5.71 3.49 -18.43
N SER A 173 4.70 2.69 -18.76
CA SER A 173 3.36 3.10 -19.17
C SER A 173 2.33 2.56 -18.20
N GLY A 174 1.40 3.40 -17.83
CA GLY A 174 0.30 3.05 -16.92
C GLY A 174 0.36 3.80 -15.60
N LYS A 175 -0.82 4.16 -15.12
CA LYS A 175 -1.07 4.68 -13.77
C LYS A 175 -2.05 3.76 -13.09
N ALA A 176 -2.02 3.68 -11.78
CA ALA A 176 -3.04 2.96 -11.03
C ALA A 176 -4.44 3.48 -11.39
N LEU A 177 -5.36 2.56 -11.62
CA LEU A 177 -6.75 2.84 -11.97
C LEU A 177 -7.65 2.90 -10.72
N SER A 178 -7.19 3.51 -9.64
CA SER A 178 -7.83 3.41 -8.32
C SER A 178 -9.35 3.59 -8.34
N THR A 179 -9.86 4.67 -8.94
CA THR A 179 -11.30 4.99 -8.99
C THR A 179 -12.01 4.49 -10.24
N SER A 180 -11.28 4.25 -11.33
CA SER A 180 -11.80 3.74 -12.62
C SER A 180 -11.52 2.25 -12.83
N PHE A 181 -11.12 1.53 -11.78
CA PHE A 181 -10.87 0.10 -11.85
C PHE A 181 -12.18 -0.65 -12.15
N PRO A 182 -12.20 -1.58 -13.14
CA PRO A 182 -13.40 -2.29 -13.55
C PRO A 182 -13.75 -3.42 -12.56
N LYS A 183 -14.18 -3.03 -11.35
CA LYS A 183 -14.46 -3.94 -10.22
C LYS A 183 -15.50 -5.03 -10.57
N GLU A 184 -16.41 -4.73 -11.47
CA GLU A 184 -17.45 -5.64 -11.96
C GLU A 184 -16.90 -6.82 -12.77
N ARG A 185 -15.63 -6.73 -13.21
CA ARG A 185 -14.92 -7.82 -13.89
C ARG A 185 -14.21 -8.77 -12.92
N LEU A 186 -14.11 -8.40 -11.64
CA LEU A 186 -13.56 -9.28 -10.62
C LEU A 186 -14.64 -10.24 -10.13
N ASP A 187 -14.43 -11.54 -10.32
CA ASP A 187 -15.32 -12.56 -9.76
C ASP A 187 -15.16 -12.59 -8.23
N ALA A 188 -16.25 -12.26 -7.52
CA ALA A 188 -16.26 -12.20 -6.07
C ALA A 188 -16.10 -13.59 -5.42
N VAL A 189 -16.56 -14.66 -6.06
CA VAL A 189 -16.42 -16.04 -5.55
C VAL A 189 -14.96 -16.46 -5.65
N ILE A 190 -14.32 -16.20 -6.79
CA ILE A 190 -12.89 -16.47 -6.98
C ILE A 190 -12.06 -15.62 -6.03
N SER A 191 -12.32 -14.31 -5.93
CA SER A 191 -11.62 -13.41 -5.00
C SER A 191 -11.73 -13.90 -3.55
N ARG A 192 -12.92 -14.35 -3.14
CA ARG A 192 -13.13 -14.89 -1.80
C ARG A 192 -12.37 -16.19 -1.58
N SER A 193 -12.35 -17.09 -2.55
CA SER A 193 -11.60 -18.34 -2.45
C SER A 193 -10.08 -18.12 -2.34
N ILE A 194 -9.55 -17.09 -3.03
CA ILE A 194 -8.15 -16.69 -2.93
C ILE A 194 -7.85 -16.15 -1.52
N PHE A 195 -8.76 -15.31 -0.97
CA PHE A 195 -8.64 -14.81 0.39
C PHE A 195 -8.63 -15.95 1.42
N ASP A 196 -9.57 -16.89 1.32
CA ASP A 196 -9.67 -18.01 2.25
C ASP A 196 -8.42 -18.90 2.19
N ALA A 197 -7.89 -19.18 1.00
CA ALA A 197 -6.63 -19.93 0.85
C ALA A 197 -5.43 -19.18 1.46
N ALA A 198 -5.34 -17.87 1.27
CA ALA A 198 -4.31 -17.05 1.93
C ALA A 198 -4.47 -17.08 3.46
N TYR A 199 -5.71 -17.03 3.95
CA TYR A 199 -6.02 -17.06 5.38
C TYR A 199 -5.59 -18.39 6.02
N ASP A 200 -5.72 -19.50 5.27
CA ASP A 200 -5.29 -20.85 5.65
C ASP A 200 -3.78 -21.09 5.46
N GLY A 201 -3.03 -20.11 4.91
CA GLY A 201 -1.56 -20.11 4.84
C GLY A 201 -0.95 -20.08 3.45
N ASP A 202 -1.73 -20.24 2.38
CA ASP A 202 -1.23 -20.18 0.99
C ASP A 202 -1.08 -18.73 0.51
N ILE A 203 -0.21 -17.95 1.15
CA ILE A 203 0.02 -16.54 0.80
C ILE A 203 0.64 -16.42 -0.60
N TYR A 204 1.59 -17.31 -0.95
CA TYR A 204 2.31 -17.23 -2.23
C TYR A 204 1.39 -17.57 -3.41
N GLY A 205 0.63 -18.65 -3.30
CA GLY A 205 -0.37 -18.99 -4.30
C GLY A 205 -1.47 -17.92 -4.43
N ALA A 206 -1.83 -17.26 -3.32
CA ALA A 206 -2.79 -16.17 -3.35
C ALA A 206 -2.26 -14.94 -4.09
N ILE A 207 -0.98 -14.56 -3.92
CA ILE A 207 -0.34 -13.46 -4.69
C ILE A 207 -0.44 -13.77 -6.20
N CYS A 208 -0.07 -14.97 -6.61
CA CYS A 208 -0.09 -15.35 -8.03
C CYS A 208 -1.52 -15.32 -8.60
N ARG A 209 -2.47 -16.01 -7.95
CA ARG A 209 -3.86 -16.10 -8.41
C ARG A 209 -4.60 -14.76 -8.41
N ASN A 210 -4.35 -13.93 -7.38
CA ASN A 210 -4.89 -12.57 -7.35
C ASN A 210 -4.30 -11.71 -8.47
N GLY A 211 -2.99 -11.84 -8.74
CA GLY A 211 -2.33 -11.16 -9.86
C GLY A 211 -2.93 -11.52 -11.20
N GLU A 212 -3.16 -12.82 -11.46
CA GLU A 212 -3.84 -13.32 -12.67
C GLU A 212 -5.26 -12.75 -12.79
N LEU A 213 -6.07 -12.84 -11.72
CA LEU A 213 -7.45 -12.35 -11.70
C LEU A 213 -7.52 -10.83 -11.98
N VAL A 214 -6.64 -10.04 -11.38
CA VAL A 214 -6.59 -8.58 -11.59
C VAL A 214 -6.13 -8.25 -13.01
N SER A 215 -5.11 -8.94 -13.51
CA SER A 215 -4.60 -8.75 -14.88
C SER A 215 -5.65 -9.09 -15.93
N GLU A 216 -6.39 -10.17 -15.73
CA GLU A 216 -7.51 -10.59 -16.60
C GLU A 216 -8.63 -9.52 -16.60
N ALA A 217 -9.03 -9.03 -15.42
CA ALA A 217 -10.05 -7.98 -15.29
C ALA A 217 -9.64 -6.70 -16.03
N LEU A 218 -8.35 -6.39 -16.06
CA LEU A 218 -7.79 -5.25 -16.78
C LEU A 218 -7.53 -5.51 -18.28
N GLY A 219 -7.65 -6.76 -18.74
CA GLY A 219 -7.28 -7.15 -20.10
C GLY A 219 -5.77 -7.03 -20.38
N ILE A 220 -4.94 -7.21 -19.34
CA ILE A 220 -3.48 -7.12 -19.42
C ILE A 220 -2.90 -8.52 -19.45
N ASN A 221 -2.00 -8.77 -20.40
CA ASN A 221 -1.16 -9.97 -20.37
C ASN A 221 0.03 -9.71 -19.42
N ASP A 222 0.00 -10.30 -18.23
CA ASP A 222 1.05 -10.14 -17.23
C ASP A 222 2.29 -10.97 -17.54
N THR A 223 3.04 -10.51 -18.55
CA THR A 223 4.30 -11.13 -18.94
C THR A 223 5.39 -10.95 -17.88
N VAL A 224 5.26 -9.97 -17.02
CA VAL A 224 6.23 -9.68 -15.95
C VAL A 224 6.16 -10.77 -14.87
N SER A 225 4.95 -11.10 -14.39
CA SER A 225 4.78 -12.19 -13.41
C SER A 225 5.19 -13.56 -14.00
N ALA A 226 4.82 -13.83 -15.25
CA ALA A 226 5.23 -15.07 -15.91
C ALA A 226 6.77 -15.19 -16.01
N ALA A 227 7.44 -14.12 -16.41
CA ALA A 227 8.91 -14.08 -16.46
C ALA A 227 9.52 -14.24 -15.06
N ALA A 228 8.99 -13.57 -14.03
CA ALA A 228 9.48 -13.70 -12.67
C ALA A 228 9.38 -15.15 -12.16
N MET A 229 8.25 -15.78 -12.36
CA MET A 229 8.06 -17.18 -11.94
C MET A 229 8.98 -18.13 -12.70
N SER A 230 9.21 -17.92 -14.00
CA SER A 230 10.17 -18.73 -14.78
C SER A 230 11.63 -18.57 -14.34
N CYS A 231 11.96 -17.42 -13.72
CA CYS A 231 13.28 -17.15 -13.13
C CYS A 231 13.44 -17.62 -11.68
N GLY A 232 12.44 -18.28 -11.11
CA GLY A 232 12.51 -18.86 -9.76
C GLY A 232 12.01 -17.95 -8.64
N ALA A 233 11.15 -16.97 -8.93
CA ALA A 233 10.44 -16.23 -7.88
C ALA A 233 9.56 -17.16 -7.04
N ALA A 234 9.45 -16.89 -5.74
CA ALA A 234 8.56 -17.61 -4.84
C ALA A 234 7.09 -17.26 -5.09
N ALA A 235 6.80 -16.01 -5.46
CA ALA A 235 5.48 -15.54 -5.87
C ALA A 235 5.62 -14.26 -6.70
N SER A 236 4.65 -14.01 -7.58
CA SER A 236 4.58 -12.78 -8.35
C SER A 236 3.14 -12.44 -8.71
N GLY A 237 2.77 -11.17 -8.64
CA GLY A 237 1.45 -10.72 -9.04
C GLY A 237 1.30 -9.20 -9.02
N MET A 238 0.29 -8.72 -9.75
CA MET A 238 -0.04 -7.29 -9.78
C MET A 238 -0.48 -6.79 -8.41
N SER A 239 0.06 -5.65 -7.98
CA SER A 239 -0.25 -5.04 -6.68
C SER A 239 -1.38 -4.01 -6.80
N GLY A 240 -2.47 -4.24 -6.05
CA GLY A 240 -3.64 -3.36 -6.03
C GLY A 240 -4.33 -3.31 -7.38
N THR A 241 -4.50 -2.10 -7.90
CA THR A 241 -5.04 -1.84 -9.24
C THR A 241 -3.92 -1.63 -10.28
N GLY A 242 -2.72 -2.04 -9.96
CA GLY A 242 -1.53 -1.94 -10.81
C GLY A 242 -1.00 -0.49 -10.97
N PRO A 243 -0.12 -0.26 -11.94
CA PRO A 243 0.48 -1.25 -12.84
C PRO A 243 1.70 -1.99 -12.25
N ALA A 244 2.11 -1.72 -10.99
CA ALA A 244 3.26 -2.39 -10.41
C ALA A 244 3.00 -3.88 -10.17
N VAL A 245 4.02 -4.69 -10.44
CA VAL A 245 4.06 -6.11 -10.12
C VAL A 245 5.00 -6.30 -8.92
N GLY A 246 4.49 -6.92 -7.86
CA GLY A 246 5.26 -7.34 -6.70
C GLY A 246 5.73 -8.77 -6.85
N ILE A 247 6.99 -9.01 -6.55
CA ILE A 247 7.66 -10.31 -6.70
C ILE A 247 8.35 -10.63 -5.39
N LEU A 248 8.13 -11.81 -4.83
CA LEU A 248 8.87 -12.33 -3.69
C LEU A 248 9.99 -13.25 -4.16
N VAL A 249 11.20 -13.01 -3.69
CA VAL A 249 12.41 -13.78 -4.04
C VAL A 249 13.20 -14.07 -2.77
N GLU A 250 13.79 -15.24 -2.65
CA GLU A 250 14.73 -15.50 -1.58
C GLU A 250 16.01 -14.65 -1.72
N LYS A 251 16.43 -14.01 -0.64
CA LYS A 251 17.63 -13.14 -0.61
C LYS A 251 18.89 -13.88 -1.06
N SER A 252 18.97 -15.18 -0.76
CA SER A 252 20.11 -16.03 -1.12
C SER A 252 20.34 -16.13 -2.63
N VAL A 253 19.28 -16.05 -3.44
CA VAL A 253 19.35 -16.15 -4.90
C VAL A 253 18.99 -14.85 -5.64
N LEU A 254 18.82 -13.74 -4.91
CA LEU A 254 18.34 -12.46 -5.47
C LEU A 254 19.20 -11.96 -6.64
N ASN A 255 20.52 -12.04 -6.54
CA ASN A 255 21.42 -11.58 -7.59
C ASN A 255 21.32 -12.45 -8.86
N GLU A 256 21.20 -13.77 -8.69
CA GLU A 256 21.00 -14.71 -9.80
C GLU A 256 19.65 -14.48 -10.47
N PHE A 257 18.60 -14.35 -9.64
CA PHE A 257 17.28 -13.99 -10.11
C PHE A 257 17.28 -12.70 -10.93
N LEU A 258 17.85 -11.60 -10.40
CA LEU A 258 17.90 -10.32 -11.10
C LEU A 258 18.68 -10.39 -12.42
N SER A 259 19.75 -11.18 -12.46
CA SER A 259 20.56 -11.38 -13.68
C SER A 259 19.78 -12.09 -14.77
N ALA A 260 18.97 -13.09 -14.42
CA ALA A 260 18.13 -13.83 -15.35
C ALA A 260 16.86 -13.06 -15.75
N PHE A 261 16.28 -12.31 -14.79
CA PHE A 261 14.99 -11.64 -14.92
C PHE A 261 15.06 -10.32 -15.69
N ARG A 262 16.07 -9.45 -15.41
CA ARG A 262 16.19 -8.11 -16.03
C ARG A 262 16.11 -8.11 -17.56
N PRO A 263 16.73 -9.07 -18.29
CA PRO A 263 16.61 -9.12 -19.74
C PRO A 263 15.20 -9.47 -20.26
N GLN A 264 14.33 -10.02 -19.41
CA GLN A 264 12.96 -10.45 -19.77
C GLN A 264 11.91 -9.35 -19.59
N VAL A 265 12.28 -8.23 -18.97
CA VAL A 265 11.36 -7.10 -18.78
C VAL A 265 11.80 -5.90 -19.61
N SER A 266 10.86 -5.02 -19.92
CA SER A 266 11.15 -3.82 -20.71
C SER A 266 12.28 -2.99 -20.07
N ALA A 267 13.25 -2.61 -20.84
CA ALA A 267 14.35 -1.73 -20.41
C ALA A 267 13.87 -0.35 -19.91
N LYS A 268 12.62 0.03 -20.22
CA LYS A 268 11.98 1.26 -19.75
C LYS A 268 11.27 1.09 -18.40
N SER A 269 11.14 -0.14 -17.89
CA SER A 269 10.53 -0.39 -16.58
C SER A 269 11.53 -0.06 -15.46
N THR A 270 11.03 0.49 -14.38
CA THR A 270 11.80 0.66 -13.13
C THR A 270 11.75 -0.62 -12.32
N ILE A 271 12.89 -1.11 -11.86
CA ILE A 271 12.98 -2.25 -10.94
C ILE A 271 13.53 -1.74 -9.61
N LEU A 272 12.73 -1.90 -8.55
CA LEU A 272 13.13 -1.60 -7.18
C LEU A 272 13.29 -2.91 -6.41
N CYS A 273 14.26 -2.93 -5.48
CA CYS A 273 14.44 -4.04 -4.56
C CYS A 273 14.38 -3.49 -3.14
N CYS A 274 13.63 -4.13 -2.27
CA CYS A 274 13.52 -3.77 -0.87
C CYS A 274 13.25 -5.02 -0.02
N ASP A 275 13.31 -4.87 1.30
CA ASP A 275 12.99 -5.96 2.21
C ASP A 275 11.48 -6.10 2.44
N VAL A 276 11.04 -7.31 2.74
CA VAL A 276 9.76 -7.54 3.41
C VAL A 276 9.87 -7.01 4.83
N ARG A 277 8.86 -6.30 5.30
CA ARG A 277 8.85 -5.68 6.62
C ARG A 277 7.77 -6.30 7.50
N ASN A 278 8.17 -6.77 8.67
CA ASN A 278 7.30 -7.47 9.63
C ASN A 278 6.93 -6.65 10.88
N GLY A 279 7.46 -5.46 11.04
CA GLY A 279 7.25 -4.58 12.19
C GLY A 279 6.81 -3.17 11.80
N MET A 280 6.48 -2.37 12.78
CA MET A 280 6.34 -0.90 12.62
C MET A 280 7.73 -0.28 12.40
N LEU A 281 7.78 0.89 11.78
CA LEU A 281 8.99 1.69 11.58
C LEU A 281 9.22 2.61 12.77
#